data_ad7bd87718d1cb510270c63513e1c85c
#
_entry.id   ad7bd87718d1cb510270c63513e1c85c
#
_cell.length_a   1.000
_cell.length_b   1.000
_cell.length_c   1.000
_cell.angle_alpha   90.00
_cell.angle_beta   90.00
_cell.angle_gamma   90.00
#
_symmetry.space_group_name_H-M   'P 1'
#
loop_
_entity.id
_entity.type
_entity.pdbx_description
1 polymer ?
#
loop_
_entity_poly.entity_id
_entity_poly.type
_entity_poly.pdbx_seq_one_letter_code
_entity_poly.pdbx_strand_id
1 'polypeptide(L)'
;MRGTVSRIGGAALALSALLMVCVGVAEAAGRETEFKVPVEYYKLPNGLRVVLSPDHTAPTVCVAVYYRIGFRIEPKDRTGFAHLFEHMMFQGSKNLGKLEFIQLVQKNGGVLNGSTRFDFTNYFEILPSNKLETALWAEADRMNGLDVTEANLTNQKGVVSNEVKVNVLNQPYGGFPWLDMPQYANTNWYNAHNFYGDLKDIDAAMLSDVQAFFKMYYAPNNAALVIVGDFEPSQAKQWVEKYFVAIPSSQLPPPTDLKEPKQEKEKRETKPDPLIEKPALAFAYHMPERNTPEYYAMGLLDQMLVQGNDSLLYQELVQKRGLTAQVNGGINYLGNMFDYDGPMLWMADLTYDPTTTPDAILQAVDTVMEPLRSKPLDAEMLNRARVKLRSNLYDTMNQFSGFGLADLLASFALFDDDPARVTTLEAQFAKVTPELIQKTAQEYLRPTNRTVLVDQPKPVAPAAADKK
;
A
#
# COMPACT_ATOMS: atom_id res chain seq x y z
N MET A 1 9.64 -24.14 -85.71
CA MET A 1 10.64 -23.43 -84.88
C MET A 1 9.93 -22.48 -83.95
N ARG A 2 9.73 -22.88 -82.72
CA ARG A 2 9.19 -21.99 -81.66
C ARG A 2 10.05 -22.16 -80.42
N GLY A 3 10.72 -21.09 -80.06
CA GLY A 3 11.67 -21.04 -78.94
C GLY A 3 10.99 -21.06 -77.60
N THR A 4 11.52 -21.85 -76.76
CA THR A 4 11.25 -21.91 -75.31
C THR A 4 12.04 -20.78 -74.60
N VAL A 5 11.37 -19.81 -73.99
CA VAL A 5 11.99 -18.80 -73.14
C VAL A 5 11.70 -19.12 -71.70
N SER A 6 12.76 -19.16 -70.98
CA SER A 6 13.03 -19.56 -69.61
C SER A 6 12.13 -18.89 -68.52
N ARG A 7 11.57 -19.71 -67.61
CA ARG A 7 10.92 -19.36 -66.34
C ARG A 7 11.91 -19.48 -65.17
N ILE A 8 12.97 -18.75 -65.10
CA ILE A 8 13.93 -18.83 -63.98
C ILE A 8 14.07 -17.50 -63.17
N GLY A 9 13.41 -16.43 -63.60
CA GLY A 9 13.58 -15.11 -62.96
C GLY A 9 12.66 -14.80 -61.74
N GLY A 10 11.61 -15.59 -61.50
CA GLY A 10 10.59 -15.25 -60.49
C GLY A 10 10.82 -15.77 -59.06
N ALA A 11 11.60 -16.83 -58.92
CA ALA A 11 11.77 -17.48 -57.59
C ALA A 11 12.84 -16.81 -56.70
N ALA A 12 13.84 -16.17 -57.32
CA ALA A 12 14.93 -15.54 -56.55
C ALA A 12 14.52 -14.18 -55.91
N LEU A 13 13.61 -13.45 -56.56
CA LEU A 13 13.10 -12.17 -55.99
C LEU A 13 12.09 -12.37 -54.88
N ALA A 14 11.30 -13.47 -54.87
CA ALA A 14 10.35 -13.77 -53.82
C ALA A 14 11.06 -14.24 -52.54
N LEU A 15 12.18 -14.97 -52.66
CA LEU A 15 12.95 -15.44 -51.49
C LEU A 15 13.72 -14.30 -50.81
N SER A 16 14.22 -13.30 -51.58
CA SER A 16 14.89 -12.13 -51.02
C SER A 16 13.94 -11.18 -50.30
N ALA A 17 12.69 -11.04 -50.77
CA ALA A 17 11.67 -10.22 -50.08
C ALA A 17 11.17 -10.90 -48.80
N LEU A 18 11.07 -12.23 -48.75
CA LEU A 18 10.67 -12.98 -47.56
C LEU A 18 11.76 -12.96 -46.46
N LEU A 19 13.05 -13.00 -46.82
CA LEU A 19 14.15 -12.86 -45.88
C LEU A 19 14.25 -11.44 -45.28
N MET A 20 13.99 -10.39 -46.07
CA MET A 20 13.99 -9.01 -45.56
C MET A 20 12.81 -8.73 -44.61
N VAL A 21 11.64 -9.36 -44.83
CA VAL A 21 10.49 -9.22 -43.92
C VAL A 21 10.75 -9.98 -42.60
N CYS A 22 11.41 -11.15 -42.65
CA CYS A 22 11.75 -11.90 -41.42
C CYS A 22 12.84 -11.21 -40.58
N VAL A 23 13.80 -10.54 -41.19
CA VAL A 23 14.83 -9.78 -40.47
C VAL A 23 14.23 -8.50 -39.85
N GLY A 24 13.33 -7.82 -40.55
CA GLY A 24 12.64 -6.63 -40.02
C GLY A 24 11.68 -6.94 -38.86
N VAL A 25 11.05 -8.13 -38.86
CA VAL A 25 10.17 -8.57 -37.76
C VAL A 25 10.99 -9.05 -36.53
N ALA A 26 12.18 -9.62 -36.77
CA ALA A 26 13.07 -10.03 -35.68
C ALA A 26 13.72 -8.81 -34.96
N GLU A 27 14.03 -7.72 -35.68
CA GLU A 27 14.52 -6.47 -35.05
C GLU A 27 13.42 -5.67 -34.31
N ALA A 28 12.16 -5.79 -34.77
CA ALA A 28 11.03 -5.17 -34.06
C ALA A 28 10.63 -5.89 -32.79
N ALA A 29 10.93 -7.19 -32.64
CA ALA A 29 10.64 -7.99 -31.46
C ALA A 29 11.68 -7.82 -30.32
N GLY A 30 12.76 -7.07 -30.54
CA GLY A 30 13.89 -6.97 -29.61
C GLY A 30 14.08 -5.62 -28.92
N ARG A 31 13.20 -4.64 -29.13
CA ARG A 31 13.17 -3.43 -28.31
C ARG A 31 12.06 -3.56 -27.28
N GLU A 32 12.34 -4.22 -26.15
CA GLU A 32 11.66 -3.86 -24.92
C GLU A 32 11.89 -2.36 -24.73
N THR A 33 10.87 -1.56 -24.96
CA THR A 33 10.91 -0.14 -24.61
C THR A 33 11.07 -0.11 -23.09
N GLU A 34 12.27 0.27 -22.64
CA GLU A 34 12.56 0.47 -21.23
C GLU A 34 11.49 1.40 -20.66
N PHE A 35 10.72 0.90 -19.71
CA PHE A 35 9.68 1.70 -19.07
C PHE A 35 10.35 2.86 -18.33
N LYS A 36 10.04 4.08 -18.73
CA LYS A 36 10.58 5.29 -18.11
C LYS A 36 9.45 6.16 -17.59
N VAL A 37 9.42 6.34 -16.29
CA VAL A 37 8.60 7.36 -15.64
C VAL A 37 9.43 8.64 -15.60
N PRO A 38 8.94 9.76 -16.15
CA PRO A 38 9.60 11.05 -15.94
C PRO A 38 9.55 11.41 -14.47
N VAL A 39 10.70 11.59 -13.84
CA VAL A 39 10.79 11.98 -12.43
C VAL A 39 11.78 13.10 -12.29
N GLU A 40 11.31 14.23 -11.82
CA GLU A 40 12.15 15.31 -11.34
C GLU A 40 11.97 15.43 -9.81
N TYR A 41 13.07 15.41 -9.06
CA TYR A 41 13.06 15.45 -7.60
C TYR A 41 13.98 16.54 -7.07
N TYR A 42 13.48 17.32 -6.12
CA TYR A 42 14.26 18.32 -5.41
C TYR A 42 13.68 18.62 -4.02
N LYS A 43 14.44 19.31 -3.18
CA LYS A 43 13.98 19.76 -1.88
C LYS A 43 13.97 21.29 -1.80
N LEU A 44 12.91 21.84 -1.20
CA LEU A 44 12.88 23.25 -0.85
C LEU A 44 13.79 23.55 0.36
N PRO A 45 14.20 24.80 0.58
CA PRO A 45 15.02 25.18 1.73
C PRO A 45 14.41 24.83 3.10
N ASN A 46 13.08 24.74 3.19
CA ASN A 46 12.35 24.32 4.39
C ASN A 46 12.23 22.81 4.55
N GLY A 47 12.86 22.01 3.67
CA GLY A 47 12.92 20.56 3.72
C GLY A 47 11.78 19.83 3.03
N LEU A 48 10.80 20.51 2.41
CA LEU A 48 9.75 19.86 1.62
C LEU A 48 10.37 19.12 0.44
N ARG A 49 10.07 17.81 0.33
CA ARG A 49 10.40 17.00 -0.81
C ARG A 49 9.39 17.27 -1.90
N VAL A 50 9.85 17.53 -3.11
CA VAL A 50 8.98 17.81 -4.27
C VAL A 50 9.31 16.83 -5.39
N VAL A 51 8.30 16.14 -5.88
CA VAL A 51 8.41 15.22 -7.01
C VAL A 51 7.49 15.68 -8.12
N LEU A 52 8.04 15.84 -9.32
CA LEU A 52 7.30 16.20 -10.52
C LEU A 52 7.39 15.05 -11.53
N SER A 53 6.24 14.58 -12.01
CA SER A 53 6.14 13.55 -13.04
C SER A 53 5.14 13.99 -14.12
N PRO A 54 5.59 14.76 -15.12
CA PRO A 54 4.73 15.25 -16.19
C PRO A 54 4.27 14.12 -17.10
N ASP A 55 2.96 14.08 -17.39
CA ASP A 55 2.31 13.17 -18.32
C ASP A 55 1.16 13.89 -19.05
N HIS A 56 1.34 14.13 -20.35
CA HIS A 56 0.38 14.86 -21.17
C HIS A 56 -0.65 13.95 -21.87
N THR A 57 -0.82 12.72 -21.41
CA THR A 57 -1.76 11.77 -22.05
C THR A 57 -3.23 12.09 -21.74
N ALA A 58 -3.51 12.77 -20.62
CA ALA A 58 -4.84 13.23 -20.25
C ALA A 58 -4.78 14.63 -19.63
N PRO A 59 -5.78 15.52 -19.86
CA PRO A 59 -5.77 16.89 -19.34
C PRO A 59 -6.15 16.97 -17.86
N THR A 60 -5.52 16.12 -17.04
CA THR A 60 -5.73 16.02 -15.60
C THR A 60 -4.40 16.05 -14.85
N VAL A 61 -4.44 16.51 -13.61
CA VAL A 61 -3.30 16.50 -12.72
C VAL A 61 -3.71 15.95 -11.35
N CYS A 62 -2.87 15.08 -10.81
CA CYS A 62 -2.94 14.63 -9.42
C CYS A 62 -1.92 15.42 -8.60
N VAL A 63 -2.38 16.04 -7.52
CA VAL A 63 -1.54 16.65 -6.48
C VAL A 63 -1.72 15.83 -5.22
N ALA A 64 -0.61 15.36 -4.64
CA ALA A 64 -0.65 14.55 -3.43
C ALA A 64 0.38 15.03 -2.41
N VAL A 65 -0.03 15.13 -1.15
CA VAL A 65 0.84 15.50 -0.03
C VAL A 65 0.85 14.35 0.98
N TYR A 66 2.05 13.85 1.27
CA TYR A 66 2.30 12.76 2.21
C TYR A 66 3.07 13.28 3.40
N TYR A 67 2.55 13.05 4.59
CA TYR A 67 3.23 13.37 5.85
C TYR A 67 3.74 12.07 6.49
N ARG A 68 5.03 12.04 6.88
CA ARG A 68 5.64 10.87 7.54
C ARG A 68 5.18 10.78 9.00
N ILE A 69 3.90 10.60 9.16
CA ILE A 69 3.20 10.30 10.42
C ILE A 69 2.00 9.42 10.10
N GLY A 70 1.98 8.23 10.65
CA GLY A 70 0.91 7.26 10.51
C GLY A 70 0.63 6.61 11.85
N PHE A 71 -0.15 5.54 11.84
CA PHE A 71 -0.56 4.83 13.05
C PHE A 71 0.62 4.40 13.93
N ARG A 72 1.75 3.99 13.32
CA ARG A 72 2.85 3.31 13.99
C ARG A 72 3.57 4.16 15.04
N ILE A 73 3.82 5.42 14.76
CA ILE A 73 4.69 6.29 15.58
C ILE A 73 3.92 7.30 16.42
N GLU A 74 2.64 7.06 16.65
CA GLU A 74 1.82 7.87 17.55
C GLU A 74 2.34 7.83 18.98
N PRO A 75 2.14 8.90 19.78
CA PRO A 75 2.41 8.84 21.22
C PRO A 75 1.58 7.77 21.91
N LYS A 76 2.17 7.05 22.88
CA LYS A 76 1.54 5.90 23.55
C LYS A 76 0.22 6.17 24.25
N ASP A 77 -0.02 7.41 24.64
CA ASP A 77 -1.23 7.87 25.34
C ASP A 77 -2.10 8.78 24.46
N ARG A 78 -1.84 8.76 23.16
CA ARG A 78 -2.53 9.54 22.12
C ARG A 78 -2.71 8.73 20.85
N THR A 79 -3.14 7.47 20.99
CA THR A 79 -3.41 6.59 19.86
C THR A 79 -4.65 7.04 19.08
N GLY A 80 -4.65 6.89 17.76
CA GLY A 80 -5.70 7.36 16.86
C GLY A 80 -5.55 8.82 16.42
N PHE A 81 -4.47 9.51 16.83
CA PHE A 81 -4.26 10.91 16.45
C PHE A 81 -3.96 11.09 14.97
N ALA A 82 -3.22 10.18 14.34
CA ALA A 82 -2.98 10.24 12.90
C ALA A 82 -4.31 10.17 12.12
N HIS A 83 -5.20 9.28 12.51
CA HIS A 83 -6.54 9.17 11.93
C HIS A 83 -7.43 10.39 12.26
N LEU A 84 -7.39 10.88 13.49
CA LEU A 84 -8.09 12.11 13.86
C LEU A 84 -7.63 13.28 12.98
N PHE A 85 -6.33 13.36 12.67
CA PHE A 85 -5.80 14.40 11.80
C PHE A 85 -6.18 14.24 10.33
N GLU A 86 -6.36 13.02 9.84
CA GLU A 86 -6.94 12.81 8.51
C GLU A 86 -8.26 13.59 8.37
N HIS A 87 -9.12 13.51 9.39
CA HIS A 87 -10.39 14.24 9.44
C HIS A 87 -10.21 15.75 9.69
N MET A 88 -9.30 16.11 10.60
CA MET A 88 -9.07 17.52 10.97
C MET A 88 -8.59 18.37 9.79
N MET A 89 -7.85 17.80 8.85
CA MET A 89 -7.33 18.49 7.66
C MET A 89 -8.43 19.02 6.72
N PHE A 90 -9.67 18.60 6.89
CA PHE A 90 -10.83 19.11 6.13
C PHE A 90 -11.71 20.08 6.91
N GLN A 91 -11.36 20.42 8.16
CA GLN A 91 -12.21 21.23 9.03
C GLN A 91 -11.99 22.75 8.89
N GLY A 92 -11.06 23.17 8.04
CA GLY A 92 -10.72 24.54 7.76
C GLY A 92 -9.23 24.80 7.90
N SER A 93 -8.78 25.86 7.27
CA SER A 93 -7.40 26.32 7.24
C SER A 93 -7.35 27.84 7.37
N LYS A 94 -6.18 28.44 7.20
CA LYS A 94 -5.99 29.88 7.39
C LYS A 94 -6.93 30.75 6.54
N ASN A 95 -7.20 30.34 5.28
CA ASN A 95 -8.00 31.11 4.34
C ASN A 95 -9.25 30.35 3.83
N LEU A 96 -9.43 29.10 4.20
CA LEU A 96 -10.57 28.27 3.84
C LEU A 96 -11.34 27.86 5.09
N GLY A 97 -12.64 28.11 5.10
CA GLY A 97 -13.52 27.68 6.18
C GLY A 97 -13.78 26.17 6.18
N LYS A 98 -14.56 25.71 7.15
CA LYS A 98 -14.93 24.30 7.31
C LYS A 98 -15.49 23.70 6.02
N LEU A 99 -14.90 22.60 5.55
CA LEU A 99 -15.26 21.88 4.31
C LEU A 99 -15.10 22.70 3.01
N GLU A 100 -14.61 23.94 3.06
CA GLU A 100 -14.43 24.75 1.86
C GLU A 100 -13.33 24.19 0.94
N PHE A 101 -12.33 23.49 1.49
CA PHE A 101 -11.33 22.77 0.69
C PHE A 101 -12.01 21.72 -0.21
N ILE A 102 -12.90 20.91 0.35
CA ILE A 102 -13.65 19.90 -0.40
C ILE A 102 -14.49 20.55 -1.50
N GLN A 103 -15.22 21.61 -1.14
CA GLN A 103 -16.04 22.38 -2.08
C GLN A 103 -15.21 23.02 -3.19
N LEU A 104 -14.01 23.53 -2.86
CA LEU A 104 -13.09 24.12 -3.83
C LEU A 104 -12.69 23.09 -4.88
N VAL A 105 -12.26 21.90 -4.47
CA VAL A 105 -11.87 20.83 -5.39
C VAL A 105 -13.06 20.40 -6.26
N GLN A 106 -14.21 20.10 -5.64
CA GLN A 106 -15.41 19.63 -6.36
C GLN A 106 -15.98 20.66 -7.33
N LYS A 107 -16.04 21.94 -6.95
CA LYS A 107 -16.52 23.03 -7.83
C LYS A 107 -15.58 23.26 -9.03
N ASN A 108 -14.31 22.86 -8.92
CA ASN A 108 -13.36 22.90 -10.02
C ASN A 108 -13.30 21.58 -10.83
N GLY A 109 -14.26 20.67 -10.64
CA GLY A 109 -14.38 19.42 -11.39
C GLY A 109 -13.44 18.32 -10.92
N GLY A 110 -12.90 18.43 -9.71
CA GLY A 110 -11.98 17.47 -9.14
C GLY A 110 -12.63 16.50 -8.15
N VAL A 111 -11.87 15.50 -7.79
CA VAL A 111 -12.12 14.55 -6.69
C VAL A 111 -10.95 14.59 -5.72
N LEU A 112 -11.18 14.24 -4.48
CA LEU A 112 -10.16 14.24 -3.43
C LEU A 112 -10.42 13.10 -2.44
N ASN A 113 -9.35 12.71 -1.74
CA ASN A 113 -9.45 11.83 -0.58
C ASN A 113 -8.26 12.05 0.37
N GLY A 114 -8.33 11.42 1.53
CA GLY A 114 -7.23 11.26 2.47
C GLY A 114 -7.18 9.83 2.98
N SER A 115 -6.06 9.39 3.50
CA SER A 115 -5.95 8.12 4.19
C SER A 115 -4.81 8.11 5.19
N THR A 116 -4.99 7.33 6.27
CA THR A 116 -3.94 7.06 7.25
C THR A 116 -3.46 5.63 7.09
N ARG A 117 -2.15 5.44 7.05
CA ARG A 117 -1.47 4.17 6.87
C ARG A 117 -0.53 3.90 8.04
N PHE A 118 0.23 2.80 7.98
CA PHE A 118 1.16 2.47 9.07
C PHE A 118 2.19 3.57 9.33
N ASP A 119 2.78 4.13 8.28
CA ASP A 119 3.93 5.03 8.39
C ASP A 119 3.72 6.43 7.78
N PHE A 120 2.54 6.69 7.22
CA PHE A 120 2.18 8.00 6.66
C PHE A 120 0.69 8.31 6.74
N THR A 121 0.36 9.60 6.62
CA THR A 121 -0.98 10.10 6.31
C THR A 121 -0.89 10.93 5.04
N ASN A 122 -1.77 10.68 4.09
CA ASN A 122 -1.76 11.36 2.81
C ASN A 122 -3.09 12.03 2.49
N TYR A 123 -2.99 13.03 1.63
CA TYR A 123 -4.11 13.75 1.03
C TYR A 123 -3.81 13.90 -0.45
N PHE A 124 -4.83 13.78 -1.29
CA PHE A 124 -4.67 14.00 -2.71
C PHE A 124 -5.93 14.56 -3.34
N GLU A 125 -5.76 15.30 -4.40
CA GLU A 125 -6.80 15.73 -5.30
C GLU A 125 -6.39 15.49 -6.75
N ILE A 126 -7.39 15.13 -7.57
CA ILE A 126 -7.26 15.00 -9.01
C ILE A 126 -8.19 16.04 -9.64
N LEU A 127 -7.61 16.92 -10.44
CA LEU A 127 -8.30 18.07 -11.03
C LEU A 127 -7.98 18.18 -12.54
N PRO A 128 -8.79 18.92 -13.32
CA PRO A 128 -8.37 19.39 -14.63
C PRO A 128 -7.03 20.14 -14.54
N SER A 129 -6.14 19.92 -15.49
CA SER A 129 -4.74 20.42 -15.45
C SER A 129 -4.62 21.95 -15.28
N ASN A 130 -5.59 22.72 -15.81
CA ASN A 130 -5.66 24.17 -15.65
C ASN A 130 -5.98 24.63 -14.22
N LYS A 131 -6.19 23.70 -13.25
CA LYS A 131 -6.46 23.99 -11.85
C LYS A 131 -5.29 23.66 -10.92
N LEU A 132 -4.13 23.30 -11.47
CA LEU A 132 -2.94 22.95 -10.67
C LEU A 132 -2.55 24.07 -9.69
N GLU A 133 -2.53 25.32 -10.11
CA GLU A 133 -2.19 26.44 -9.20
C GLU A 133 -3.15 26.54 -8.03
N THR A 134 -4.47 26.30 -8.28
CA THR A 134 -5.50 26.32 -7.22
C THR A 134 -5.26 25.21 -6.21
N ALA A 135 -4.94 23.99 -6.67
CA ALA A 135 -4.63 22.84 -5.80
C ALA A 135 -3.38 23.12 -4.94
N LEU A 136 -2.29 23.59 -5.54
CA LEU A 136 -1.06 23.91 -4.83
C LEU A 136 -1.25 25.01 -3.79
N TRP A 137 -2.04 26.04 -4.11
CA TRP A 137 -2.38 27.08 -3.15
C TRP A 137 -3.16 26.51 -1.96
N ALA A 138 -4.16 25.68 -2.22
CA ALA A 138 -5.01 25.13 -1.17
C ALA A 138 -4.26 24.15 -0.26
N GLU A 139 -3.36 23.31 -0.83
CA GLU A 139 -2.48 22.44 -0.05
C GLU A 139 -1.50 23.23 0.81
N ALA A 140 -0.90 24.27 0.26
CA ALA A 140 -0.01 25.15 1.02
C ALA A 140 -0.75 25.88 2.15
N ASP A 141 -2.01 26.28 1.92
CA ASP A 141 -2.83 26.95 2.92
C ASP A 141 -3.08 26.08 4.14
N ARG A 142 -3.50 24.83 3.94
CA ARG A 142 -3.73 23.90 5.05
C ARG A 142 -2.43 23.38 5.69
N MET A 143 -1.32 23.25 4.97
CA MET A 143 -0.01 22.97 5.56
C MET A 143 0.49 24.12 6.42
N ASN A 144 0.23 25.37 6.03
CA ASN A 144 0.64 26.56 6.76
C ASN A 144 -0.17 26.82 8.06
N GLY A 145 -1.42 26.32 8.12
CA GLY A 145 -2.22 26.48 9.33
C GLY A 145 -3.63 25.90 9.19
N LEU A 146 -3.96 24.98 10.08
CA LEU A 146 -5.32 24.49 10.25
C LEU A 146 -6.12 25.35 11.21
N ASP A 147 -7.43 25.41 10.99
CA ASP A 147 -8.40 25.96 11.94
C ASP A 147 -8.70 24.93 13.05
N VAL A 148 -7.71 24.71 13.93
CA VAL A 148 -7.82 23.76 15.05
C VAL A 148 -8.53 24.45 16.21
N THR A 149 -9.85 24.33 16.26
CA THR A 149 -10.72 24.88 17.31
C THR A 149 -11.32 23.79 18.18
N GLU A 150 -11.76 24.16 19.40
CA GLU A 150 -12.47 23.23 20.31
C GLU A 150 -13.73 22.65 19.66
N ALA A 151 -14.46 23.46 18.90
CA ALA A 151 -15.68 23.02 18.20
C ALA A 151 -15.38 22.00 17.10
N ASN A 152 -14.33 22.22 16.30
CA ASN A 152 -13.89 21.28 15.27
C ASN A 152 -13.35 19.98 15.88
N LEU A 153 -12.55 20.07 16.94
CA LEU A 153 -12.02 18.92 17.66
C LEU A 153 -13.16 18.07 18.26
N THR A 154 -14.09 18.67 19.00
CA THR A 154 -15.23 17.96 19.60
C THR A 154 -16.07 17.24 18.54
N ASN A 155 -16.33 17.92 17.41
CA ASN A 155 -17.05 17.30 16.29
C ASN A 155 -16.29 16.10 15.73
N GLN A 156 -14.97 16.22 15.45
CA GLN A 156 -14.21 15.14 14.82
C GLN A 156 -13.92 13.97 15.76
N LYS A 157 -13.74 14.19 17.05
CA LYS A 157 -13.73 13.11 18.06
C LYS A 157 -14.99 12.25 17.95
N GLY A 158 -16.17 12.88 17.83
CA GLY A 158 -17.42 12.16 17.64
C GLY A 158 -17.50 11.38 16.32
N VAL A 159 -17.02 11.98 15.21
CA VAL A 159 -17.00 11.35 13.88
C VAL A 159 -16.09 10.14 13.87
N VAL A 160 -14.82 10.28 14.30
CA VAL A 160 -13.84 9.20 14.35
C VAL A 160 -14.29 8.09 15.30
N SER A 161 -14.80 8.43 16.49
CA SER A 161 -15.32 7.42 17.43
C SER A 161 -16.50 6.64 16.84
N ASN A 162 -17.37 7.30 16.09
CA ASN A 162 -18.49 6.61 15.42
C ASN A 162 -17.98 5.73 14.28
N GLU A 163 -16.99 6.17 13.52
CA GLU A 163 -16.38 5.40 12.44
C GLU A 163 -15.72 4.12 12.96
N VAL A 164 -14.93 4.21 14.04
CA VAL A 164 -14.35 3.02 14.70
C VAL A 164 -15.44 2.05 15.14
N LYS A 165 -16.54 2.54 15.72
CA LYS A 165 -17.66 1.71 16.12
C LYS A 165 -18.33 1.02 14.92
N VAL A 166 -18.57 1.76 13.85
CA VAL A 166 -19.26 1.23 12.66
C VAL A 166 -18.35 0.28 11.87
N ASN A 167 -17.09 0.63 11.63
CA ASN A 167 -16.20 -0.11 10.74
C ASN A 167 -15.45 -1.26 11.44
N VAL A 168 -15.34 -1.24 12.77
CA VAL A 168 -14.59 -2.25 13.52
C VAL A 168 -15.48 -2.93 14.56
N LEU A 169 -16.00 -2.19 15.56
CA LEU A 169 -16.60 -2.81 16.74
C LEU A 169 -17.98 -3.45 16.46
N ASN A 170 -18.73 -2.94 15.50
CA ASN A 170 -20.09 -3.39 15.16
C ASN A 170 -20.17 -4.13 13.79
N GLN A 171 -19.02 -4.55 13.26
CA GLN A 171 -18.95 -5.34 12.03
C GLN A 171 -18.50 -6.78 12.32
N PRO A 172 -19.13 -7.79 11.70
CA PRO A 172 -18.56 -9.13 11.67
C PRO A 172 -17.12 -9.08 11.12
N TYR A 173 -16.19 -9.75 11.79
CA TYR A 173 -14.76 -9.72 11.44
C TYR A 173 -14.13 -8.32 11.44
N GLY A 174 -14.70 -7.38 12.18
CA GLY A 174 -14.23 -6.01 12.23
C GLY A 174 -12.81 -5.91 12.79
N GLY A 175 -11.87 -5.37 12.00
CA GLY A 175 -10.46 -5.32 12.35
C GLY A 175 -9.66 -6.59 12.04
N PHE A 176 -10.31 -7.72 11.75
CA PHE A 176 -9.64 -8.95 11.35
C PHE A 176 -9.28 -8.95 9.85
N PRO A 177 -8.07 -9.35 9.44
CA PRO A 177 -6.91 -9.58 10.29
C PRO A 177 -6.02 -8.33 10.44
N TRP A 178 -6.23 -7.26 9.65
CA TRP A 178 -5.29 -6.16 9.44
C TRP A 178 -4.97 -5.36 10.71
N LEU A 179 -5.96 -5.21 11.60
CA LEU A 179 -5.82 -4.50 12.87
C LEU A 179 -5.43 -5.44 14.02
N ASP A 180 -5.98 -6.65 14.03
CA ASP A 180 -5.78 -7.59 15.11
C ASP A 180 -4.44 -8.33 15.02
N MET A 181 -4.08 -8.84 13.83
CA MET A 181 -2.87 -9.65 13.64
C MET A 181 -1.60 -8.96 14.11
N PRO A 182 -1.34 -7.67 13.80
CA PRO A 182 -0.14 -6.99 14.28
C PRO A 182 -0.01 -6.98 15.79
N GLN A 183 -1.11 -6.93 16.55
CA GLN A 183 -1.12 -6.90 18.00
C GLN A 183 -0.62 -8.22 18.62
N TYR A 184 -0.83 -9.35 17.94
CA TYR A 184 -0.37 -10.66 18.37
C TYR A 184 0.98 -11.07 17.77
N ALA A 185 1.24 -10.66 16.53
CA ALA A 185 2.48 -11.00 15.83
C ALA A 185 3.67 -10.25 16.40
N ASN A 186 3.55 -8.96 16.65
CA ASN A 186 4.64 -8.09 17.07
C ASN A 186 4.83 -8.07 18.59
N THR A 187 5.98 -7.58 19.04
CA THR A 187 6.33 -7.39 20.45
C THR A 187 6.69 -5.96 20.78
N ASN A 188 7.23 -5.22 19.82
CA ASN A 188 7.46 -3.79 19.96
C ASN A 188 6.09 -3.08 19.95
N TRP A 189 5.81 -2.29 20.99
CA TRP A 189 4.53 -1.60 21.14
C TRP A 189 4.16 -0.78 19.90
N TYR A 190 5.10 -0.11 19.27
CA TYR A 190 4.88 0.70 18.07
C TYR A 190 4.37 -0.12 16.87
N ASN A 191 4.65 -1.42 16.84
CA ASN A 191 4.19 -2.32 15.79
C ASN A 191 2.97 -3.16 16.24
N ALA A 192 2.60 -3.12 17.54
CA ALA A 192 1.66 -4.03 18.17
C ALA A 192 0.43 -3.36 18.81
N HIS A 193 0.36 -2.02 18.87
CA HIS A 193 -0.80 -1.37 19.46
C HIS A 193 -2.01 -1.36 18.51
N ASN A 194 -3.17 -0.96 19.02
CA ASN A 194 -4.36 -0.75 18.19
C ASN A 194 -4.17 0.45 17.27
N PHE A 195 -3.88 0.20 16.00
CA PHE A 195 -3.61 1.25 15.00
C PHE A 195 -4.82 2.14 14.69
N TYR A 196 -6.04 1.68 14.93
CA TYR A 196 -7.22 2.52 14.75
C TYR A 196 -7.44 3.49 15.93
N GLY A 197 -6.66 3.33 17.01
CA GLY A 197 -6.67 4.13 18.22
C GLY A 197 -7.65 3.64 19.27
N ASP A 198 -7.26 3.80 20.52
CA ASP A 198 -8.15 3.58 21.64
C ASP A 198 -9.14 4.74 21.76
N LEU A 199 -10.44 4.45 21.80
CA LEU A 199 -11.47 5.50 21.92
C LEU A 199 -11.27 6.39 23.13
N LYS A 200 -10.73 5.84 24.25
CA LYS A 200 -10.40 6.62 25.44
C LYS A 200 -9.34 7.70 25.19
N ASP A 201 -8.35 7.42 24.31
CA ASP A 201 -7.29 8.36 23.99
C ASP A 201 -7.82 9.48 23.07
N ILE A 202 -8.70 9.12 22.13
CA ILE A 202 -9.41 10.09 21.28
C ILE A 202 -10.33 10.98 22.14
N ASP A 203 -11.09 10.39 23.05
CA ASP A 203 -11.99 11.15 23.95
C ASP A 203 -11.21 12.08 24.89
N ALA A 204 -10.04 11.66 25.37
CA ALA A 204 -9.18 12.43 26.25
C ALA A 204 -8.35 13.52 25.51
N ALA A 205 -8.33 13.54 24.18
CA ALA A 205 -7.56 14.50 23.40
C ALA A 205 -7.98 15.94 23.73
N MET A 206 -7.00 16.78 24.06
CA MET A 206 -7.17 18.22 24.32
C MET A 206 -6.78 19.03 23.09
N LEU A 207 -7.33 20.24 22.96
CA LEU A 207 -7.00 21.16 21.88
C LEU A 207 -5.48 21.42 21.78
N SER A 208 -4.80 21.57 22.94
CA SER A 208 -3.35 21.76 23.01
C SER A 208 -2.57 20.57 22.45
N ASP A 209 -3.02 19.34 22.66
CA ASP A 209 -2.38 18.13 22.14
C ASP A 209 -2.46 18.11 20.62
N VAL A 210 -3.64 18.42 20.09
CA VAL A 210 -3.91 18.44 18.66
C VAL A 210 -3.10 19.57 17.98
N GLN A 211 -3.05 20.75 18.57
CA GLN A 211 -2.21 21.86 18.06
C GLN A 211 -0.71 21.50 18.06
N ALA A 212 -0.23 20.85 19.13
CA ALA A 212 1.15 20.41 19.22
C ALA A 212 1.48 19.32 18.17
N PHE A 213 0.59 18.38 17.97
CA PHE A 213 0.74 17.30 16.97
C PHE A 213 0.79 17.86 15.55
N PHE A 214 -0.14 18.76 15.20
CA PHE A 214 -0.10 19.46 13.91
C PHE A 214 1.24 20.18 13.70
N LYS A 215 1.62 21.04 14.64
CA LYS A 215 2.86 21.81 14.55
C LYS A 215 4.10 20.93 14.40
N MET A 216 4.09 19.74 14.99
CA MET A 216 5.22 18.81 14.97
C MET A 216 5.30 18.04 13.66
N TYR A 217 4.21 17.43 13.20
CA TYR A 217 4.23 16.44 12.13
C TYR A 217 3.73 16.93 10.77
N TYR A 218 2.87 17.98 10.74
CA TYR A 218 2.31 18.52 9.50
C TYR A 218 3.12 19.69 8.97
N ALA A 219 4.42 19.46 8.80
CA ALA A 219 5.38 20.49 8.38
C ALA A 219 6.15 20.06 7.12
N PRO A 220 6.68 21.01 6.34
CA PRO A 220 7.37 20.75 5.08
C PRO A 220 8.49 19.71 5.17
N ASN A 221 9.32 19.77 6.21
CA ASN A 221 10.45 18.85 6.38
C ASN A 221 10.04 17.43 6.76
N ASN A 222 8.76 17.19 7.07
CA ASN A 222 8.16 15.87 7.30
C ASN A 222 7.27 15.43 6.14
N ALA A 223 7.28 16.12 5.01
CA ALA A 223 6.35 15.90 3.92
C ALA A 223 7.03 15.65 2.57
N ALA A 224 6.27 15.01 1.67
CA ALA A 224 6.53 14.94 0.24
C ALA A 224 5.31 15.46 -0.52
N LEU A 225 5.52 16.42 -1.42
CA LEU A 225 4.56 16.93 -2.39
C LEU A 225 4.85 16.28 -3.73
N VAL A 226 3.87 15.61 -4.29
CA VAL A 226 3.98 14.90 -5.58
C VAL A 226 2.96 15.44 -6.55
N ILE A 227 3.40 15.74 -7.77
CA ILE A 227 2.56 16.24 -8.86
C ILE A 227 2.73 15.29 -10.04
N VAL A 228 1.64 14.65 -10.48
CA VAL A 228 1.61 13.73 -11.62
C VAL A 228 0.54 14.16 -12.62
N GLY A 229 0.84 14.19 -13.90
CA GLY A 229 -0.14 14.48 -14.95
C GLY A 229 0.25 15.64 -15.86
N ASP A 230 -0.75 16.32 -16.42
CA ASP A 230 -0.57 17.32 -17.47
C ASP A 230 -0.21 18.69 -16.90
N PHE A 231 1.07 19.01 -16.92
CA PHE A 231 1.59 20.31 -16.49
C PHE A 231 2.98 20.63 -17.06
N GLU A 232 3.32 21.92 -17.09
CA GLU A 232 4.67 22.39 -17.42
C GLU A 232 5.54 22.43 -16.17
N PRO A 233 6.65 21.67 -16.06
CA PRO A 233 7.49 21.58 -14.87
C PRO A 233 8.02 22.93 -14.38
N SER A 234 8.42 23.80 -15.29
CA SER A 234 8.93 25.15 -14.96
C SER A 234 7.88 26.01 -14.27
N GLN A 235 6.63 25.93 -14.71
CA GLN A 235 5.52 26.66 -14.11
C GLN A 235 5.12 26.05 -12.75
N ALA A 236 5.06 24.71 -12.64
CA ALA A 236 4.79 24.03 -11.39
C ALA A 236 5.81 24.42 -10.30
N LYS A 237 7.11 24.45 -10.63
CA LYS A 237 8.17 24.92 -9.71
C LYS A 237 7.95 26.32 -9.20
N GLN A 238 7.59 27.28 -10.08
CA GLN A 238 7.31 28.64 -9.67
C GLN A 238 6.15 28.71 -8.65
N TRP A 239 5.07 27.93 -8.86
CA TRP A 239 3.96 27.88 -7.92
C TRP A 239 4.33 27.20 -6.62
N VAL A 240 5.09 26.10 -6.68
CA VAL A 240 5.60 25.42 -5.47
C VAL A 240 6.48 26.37 -4.65
N GLU A 241 7.42 27.06 -5.26
CA GLU A 241 8.24 28.09 -4.57
C GLU A 241 7.37 29.19 -3.98
N LYS A 242 6.44 29.75 -4.77
CA LYS A 242 5.54 30.83 -4.36
C LYS A 242 4.74 30.49 -3.11
N TYR A 243 4.21 29.27 -3.01
CA TYR A 243 3.26 28.92 -1.96
C TYR A 243 3.90 28.19 -0.78
N PHE A 244 4.94 27.39 -1.00
CA PHE A 244 5.45 26.49 0.05
C PHE A 244 6.74 26.97 0.72
N VAL A 245 7.60 27.75 0.08
CA VAL A 245 8.92 28.13 0.63
C VAL A 245 8.83 28.85 1.98
N ALA A 246 7.81 29.69 2.17
CA ALA A 246 7.63 30.48 3.38
C ALA A 246 7.04 29.69 4.56
N ILE A 247 6.58 28.45 4.35
CA ILE A 247 6.03 27.63 5.42
C ILE A 247 7.19 27.13 6.30
N PRO A 248 7.13 27.35 7.62
CA PRO A 248 8.24 26.98 8.50
C PRO A 248 8.36 25.47 8.65
N SER A 249 9.60 24.97 8.74
CA SER A 249 9.89 23.60 9.17
C SER A 249 9.62 23.41 10.66
N SER A 250 9.42 22.15 11.07
CA SER A 250 9.24 21.77 12.47
C SER A 250 10.49 21.12 13.07
N GLN A 251 10.53 21.06 14.40
CA GLN A 251 11.48 20.23 15.12
C GLN A 251 10.88 18.84 15.30
N LEU A 252 11.27 17.92 14.43
CA LEU A 252 10.81 16.52 14.49
C LEU A 252 11.42 15.81 15.70
N PRO A 253 10.71 14.83 16.30
CA PRO A 253 11.28 13.97 17.33
C PRO A 253 12.39 13.08 16.74
N PRO A 254 13.27 12.55 17.59
CA PRO A 254 14.21 11.52 17.16
C PRO A 254 13.50 10.33 16.53
N PRO A 255 14.12 9.61 15.58
CA PRO A 255 13.55 8.39 15.00
C PRO A 255 13.18 7.37 16.09
N THR A 256 12.00 6.79 15.97
CA THR A 256 11.52 5.75 16.89
C THR A 256 12.21 4.41 16.55
N ASP A 257 12.62 3.66 17.57
CA ASP A 257 13.12 2.29 17.35
C ASP A 257 11.93 1.35 17.11
N LEU A 258 11.81 0.87 15.88
CA LEU A 258 10.76 0.00 15.41
C LEU A 258 11.18 -1.47 15.32
N LYS A 259 12.42 -1.83 15.70
CA LYS A 259 12.93 -3.19 15.54
C LYS A 259 12.08 -4.22 16.24
N GLU A 260 11.80 -5.31 15.54
CA GLU A 260 11.18 -6.51 16.10
C GLU A 260 12.23 -7.58 16.35
N PRO A 261 12.17 -8.28 17.49
CA PRO A 261 13.01 -9.44 17.69
C PRO A 261 12.60 -10.57 16.75
N LYS A 262 13.57 -11.40 16.35
CA LYS A 262 13.28 -12.60 15.56
C LYS A 262 12.32 -13.52 16.32
N GLN A 263 11.24 -13.91 15.68
CA GLN A 263 10.28 -14.86 16.27
C GLN A 263 10.84 -16.29 16.17
N GLU A 264 10.92 -16.99 17.31
CA GLU A 264 11.52 -18.33 17.40
C GLU A 264 10.49 -19.44 17.68
N LYS A 265 9.21 -19.07 17.86
CA LYS A 265 8.10 -20.00 18.13
C LYS A 265 6.85 -19.53 17.42
N GLU A 266 6.07 -20.48 16.89
CA GLU A 266 4.72 -20.20 16.41
C GLU A 266 3.89 -19.60 17.54
N LYS A 267 3.17 -18.51 17.22
CA LYS A 267 2.18 -17.91 18.11
C LYS A 267 0.78 -18.31 17.64
N ARG A 268 -0.13 -18.58 18.55
CA ARG A 268 -1.54 -18.90 18.25
C ARG A 268 -2.45 -18.18 19.21
N GLU A 269 -3.43 -17.51 18.67
CA GLU A 269 -4.44 -16.76 19.41
C GLU A 269 -5.84 -17.08 18.88
N THR A 270 -6.80 -17.01 19.77
CA THR A 270 -8.21 -17.19 19.42
C THR A 270 -9.02 -16.05 20.01
N LYS A 271 -9.74 -15.34 19.16
CA LYS A 271 -10.59 -14.21 19.52
C LYS A 271 -12.05 -14.62 19.37
N PRO A 272 -12.92 -14.46 20.39
CA PRO A 272 -14.35 -14.66 20.23
C PRO A 272 -14.97 -13.43 19.57
N ASP A 273 -15.69 -13.63 18.48
CA ASP A 273 -16.49 -12.59 17.84
C ASP A 273 -17.98 -12.95 17.91
N PRO A 274 -18.80 -12.16 18.62
CA PRO A 274 -20.23 -12.43 18.76
C PRO A 274 -21.05 -12.13 17.51
N LEU A 275 -20.47 -11.49 16.50
CA LEU A 275 -21.16 -11.03 15.31
C LEU A 275 -21.00 -11.97 14.11
N ILE A 276 -20.08 -12.96 14.20
CA ILE A 276 -19.80 -13.88 13.11
C ILE A 276 -20.55 -15.19 13.25
N GLU A 277 -20.93 -15.78 12.10
CA GLU A 277 -21.54 -17.11 12.03
C GLU A 277 -20.54 -18.21 11.70
N LYS A 278 -19.52 -17.89 10.88
CA LYS A 278 -18.46 -18.80 10.47
C LYS A 278 -17.14 -18.39 11.10
N PRO A 279 -16.32 -19.34 11.53
CA PRO A 279 -14.98 -19.01 11.98
C PRO A 279 -14.12 -18.49 10.84
N ALA A 280 -13.15 -17.63 11.16
CA ALA A 280 -12.12 -17.18 10.27
C ALA A 280 -10.73 -17.52 10.83
N LEU A 281 -9.78 -17.76 9.93
CA LEU A 281 -8.38 -18.01 10.26
C LEU A 281 -7.51 -17.08 9.45
N ALA A 282 -6.60 -16.40 10.13
CA ALA A 282 -5.50 -15.69 9.51
C ALA A 282 -4.17 -16.26 9.99
N PHE A 283 -3.17 -16.22 9.13
CA PHE A 283 -1.79 -16.52 9.49
C PHE A 283 -0.86 -15.50 8.86
N ALA A 284 0.18 -15.13 9.62
CA ALA A 284 1.10 -14.09 9.24
C ALA A 284 2.56 -14.54 9.46
N TYR A 285 3.45 -13.92 8.70
CA TYR A 285 4.90 -14.07 8.84
C TYR A 285 5.55 -12.68 8.85
N HIS A 286 6.54 -12.47 9.71
CA HIS A 286 7.36 -11.28 9.63
C HIS A 286 8.10 -11.21 8.31
N MET A 287 8.11 -10.02 7.72
CA MET A 287 8.75 -9.73 6.44
C MET A 287 10.27 -9.52 6.58
N PRO A 288 11.04 -9.71 5.50
CA PRO A 288 12.37 -9.16 5.37
C PRO A 288 12.37 -7.64 5.49
N GLU A 289 13.52 -7.10 5.89
CA GLU A 289 13.74 -5.66 5.88
C GLU A 289 13.57 -5.09 4.46
N ARG A 290 12.95 -3.93 4.37
CA ARG A 290 12.64 -3.24 3.12
C ARG A 290 13.91 -3.02 2.29
N ASN A 291 13.79 -3.11 0.97
CA ASN A 291 14.87 -2.91 -0.01
C ASN A 291 16.00 -3.95 -0.01
N THR A 292 15.90 -5.03 0.77
CA THR A 292 16.84 -6.15 0.71
C THR A 292 16.50 -7.10 -0.46
N PRO A 293 17.44 -7.93 -0.94
CA PRO A 293 17.13 -8.95 -1.94
C PRO A 293 15.99 -9.89 -1.51
N GLU A 294 15.94 -10.25 -0.22
CA GLU A 294 14.91 -11.08 0.37
C GLU A 294 13.53 -10.40 0.36
N TYR A 295 13.47 -9.07 0.48
CA TYR A 295 12.24 -8.29 0.35
C TYR A 295 11.63 -8.41 -1.06
N TYR A 296 12.45 -8.29 -2.12
CA TYR A 296 11.99 -8.49 -3.49
C TYR A 296 11.60 -9.95 -3.76
N ALA A 297 12.33 -10.90 -3.18
CA ALA A 297 11.95 -12.32 -3.24
C ALA A 297 10.59 -12.57 -2.57
N MET A 298 10.31 -11.92 -1.42
CA MET A 298 9.02 -12.04 -0.75
C MET A 298 7.88 -11.43 -1.56
N GLY A 299 8.12 -10.33 -2.31
CA GLY A 299 7.15 -9.79 -3.25
C GLY A 299 6.78 -10.77 -4.37
N LEU A 300 7.74 -11.56 -4.87
CA LEU A 300 7.44 -12.63 -5.84
C LEU A 300 6.77 -13.84 -5.20
N LEU A 301 7.14 -14.20 -3.96
CA LEU A 301 6.42 -15.22 -3.18
C LEU A 301 4.97 -14.82 -2.96
N ASP A 302 4.68 -13.57 -2.67
CA ASP A 302 3.32 -13.04 -2.55
C ASP A 302 2.50 -13.32 -3.82
N GLN A 303 3.05 -13.01 -5.00
CA GLN A 303 2.40 -13.27 -6.29
C GLN A 303 2.09 -14.74 -6.51
N MET A 304 2.96 -15.64 -6.06
CA MET A 304 2.75 -17.09 -6.19
C MET A 304 1.79 -17.65 -5.15
N LEU A 305 1.80 -17.10 -3.93
CA LEU A 305 1.07 -17.66 -2.80
C LEU A 305 -0.42 -17.28 -2.80
N VAL A 306 -0.76 -16.02 -3.03
CA VAL A 306 -2.13 -15.53 -2.81
C VAL A 306 -2.72 -14.68 -3.94
N GLN A 307 -1.90 -14.16 -4.86
CA GLN A 307 -2.43 -13.27 -5.87
C GLN A 307 -3.10 -14.04 -7.02
N GLY A 308 -4.44 -13.90 -7.16
CA GLY A 308 -5.26 -14.50 -8.21
C GLY A 308 -5.57 -15.98 -8.03
N ASN A 309 -6.45 -16.49 -8.88
CA ASN A 309 -6.98 -17.86 -8.78
C ASN A 309 -5.97 -18.95 -9.14
N ASP A 310 -4.86 -18.62 -9.78
CA ASP A 310 -3.75 -19.53 -10.09
C ASP A 310 -2.73 -19.62 -8.95
N SER A 311 -2.94 -18.89 -7.85
CA SER A 311 -2.06 -18.90 -6.68
C SER A 311 -2.05 -20.22 -5.94
N LEU A 312 -0.92 -20.56 -5.34
CA LEU A 312 -0.69 -21.87 -4.73
C LEU A 312 -1.67 -22.17 -3.59
N LEU A 313 -1.97 -21.17 -2.74
CA LEU A 313 -2.91 -21.35 -1.63
C LEU A 313 -4.34 -21.46 -2.14
N TYR A 314 -4.75 -20.69 -3.16
CA TYR A 314 -6.06 -20.85 -3.75
C TYR A 314 -6.24 -22.23 -4.36
N GLN A 315 -5.26 -22.72 -5.12
CA GLN A 315 -5.30 -24.05 -5.72
C GLN A 315 -5.38 -25.17 -4.67
N GLU A 316 -4.63 -25.09 -3.58
CA GLU A 316 -4.64 -26.13 -2.55
C GLU A 316 -5.88 -26.05 -1.65
N LEU A 317 -6.21 -24.86 -1.12
CA LEU A 317 -7.25 -24.70 -0.11
C LEU A 317 -8.66 -24.67 -0.70
N VAL A 318 -8.83 -24.00 -1.86
CA VAL A 318 -10.13 -23.82 -2.52
C VAL A 318 -10.38 -24.96 -3.50
N GLN A 319 -9.54 -25.08 -4.54
CA GLN A 319 -9.83 -25.96 -5.66
C GLN A 319 -9.65 -27.43 -5.31
N LYS A 320 -8.57 -27.80 -4.62
CA LYS A 320 -8.23 -29.20 -4.38
C LYS A 320 -8.89 -29.76 -3.13
N ARG A 321 -8.95 -28.99 -2.03
CA ARG A 321 -9.45 -29.47 -0.74
C ARG A 321 -10.84 -28.96 -0.37
N GLY A 322 -11.32 -27.88 -0.96
CA GLY A 322 -12.63 -27.28 -0.63
C GLY A 322 -12.76 -26.84 0.82
N LEU A 323 -11.66 -26.43 1.46
CA LEU A 323 -11.64 -26.00 2.87
C LEU A 323 -12.23 -24.60 3.07
N THR A 324 -12.23 -23.81 2.02
CA THR A 324 -12.77 -22.46 2.00
C THR A 324 -13.25 -22.10 0.58
N ALA A 325 -14.07 -21.07 0.46
CA ALA A 325 -14.48 -20.52 -0.84
C ALA A 325 -13.45 -19.53 -1.40
N GLN A 326 -12.64 -18.90 -0.55
CA GLN A 326 -11.71 -17.85 -0.93
C GLN A 326 -10.54 -17.78 0.05
N VAL A 327 -9.38 -17.38 -0.45
CA VAL A 327 -8.21 -17.02 0.33
C VAL A 327 -7.82 -15.60 -0.06
N ASN A 328 -7.75 -14.71 0.92
CA ASN A 328 -7.20 -13.37 0.75
C ASN A 328 -5.77 -13.36 1.29
N GLY A 329 -4.96 -12.42 0.83
CA GLY A 329 -3.62 -12.29 1.37
C GLY A 329 -2.79 -11.24 0.66
N GLY A 330 -1.66 -10.91 1.28
CA GLY A 330 -0.70 -9.99 0.71
C GLY A 330 0.25 -9.38 1.73
N ILE A 331 1.14 -8.57 1.21
CA ILE A 331 2.01 -7.68 1.96
C ILE A 331 1.25 -6.39 2.19
N ASN A 332 1.15 -5.93 3.46
CA ASN A 332 0.54 -4.66 3.81
C ASN A 332 -0.95 -4.52 3.38
N TYR A 333 -1.87 -4.98 4.23
CA TYR A 333 -3.32 -4.90 3.97
C TYR A 333 -3.89 -3.47 3.87
N LEU A 334 -3.11 -2.45 4.23
CA LEU A 334 -3.51 -1.04 4.12
C LEU A 334 -2.91 -0.32 2.91
N GLY A 335 -2.28 -1.03 1.99
CA GLY A 335 -1.64 -0.45 0.82
C GLY A 335 -0.99 -1.51 -0.04
N ASN A 336 0.21 -1.24 -0.51
CA ASN A 336 1.02 -2.18 -1.29
C ASN A 336 2.38 -2.44 -0.59
N MET A 337 3.19 -3.29 -1.17
CA MET A 337 4.49 -3.63 -0.57
C MET A 337 5.48 -2.46 -0.47
N PHE A 338 5.23 -1.32 -1.10
CA PHE A 338 6.11 -0.14 -1.07
C PHE A 338 5.65 0.94 -0.08
N ASP A 339 4.41 0.85 0.43
CA ASP A 339 3.73 1.90 1.20
C ASP A 339 3.95 1.79 2.71
N TYR A 340 5.13 1.37 3.13
CA TYR A 340 5.50 1.31 4.55
C TYR A 340 7.01 1.45 4.73
N ASP A 341 7.44 1.80 5.93
CA ASP A 341 8.86 1.98 6.28
C ASP A 341 9.30 1.06 7.42
N GLY A 342 8.46 0.83 8.41
CA GLY A 342 8.74 -0.04 9.55
C GLY A 342 8.58 -1.54 9.26
N PRO A 343 8.74 -2.41 10.28
CA PRO A 343 8.49 -3.84 10.16
C PRO A 343 7.07 -4.13 9.66
N MET A 344 6.95 -5.14 8.79
CA MET A 344 5.69 -5.50 8.15
C MET A 344 5.44 -7.01 8.25
N LEU A 345 4.19 -7.37 8.04
CA LEU A 345 3.73 -8.76 7.94
C LEU A 345 3.27 -9.06 6.52
N TRP A 346 3.64 -10.24 6.03
CA TRP A 346 2.88 -10.92 5.00
C TRP A 346 1.80 -11.72 5.69
N MET A 347 0.54 -11.61 5.24
CA MET A 347 -0.61 -12.26 5.86
C MET A 347 -1.47 -12.95 4.82
N ALA A 348 -2.19 -13.99 5.24
CA ALA A 348 -3.31 -14.55 4.49
C ALA A 348 -4.45 -14.89 5.45
N ASP A 349 -5.68 -14.75 4.98
CA ASP A 349 -6.89 -15.05 5.73
C ASP A 349 -7.95 -15.78 4.91
N LEU A 350 -8.82 -16.47 5.60
CA LEU A 350 -9.95 -17.19 5.04
C LEU A 350 -11.05 -17.41 6.08
N THR A 351 -12.28 -17.53 5.62
CA THR A 351 -13.39 -18.08 6.42
C THR A 351 -13.56 -19.56 6.10
N TYR A 352 -14.00 -20.36 7.07
CA TYR A 352 -14.12 -21.80 6.88
C TYR A 352 -15.37 -22.37 7.56
N ASP A 353 -15.75 -23.60 7.18
CA ASP A 353 -16.89 -24.30 7.78
C ASP A 353 -16.53 -24.77 9.20
N PRO A 354 -17.41 -24.60 10.21
CA PRO A 354 -17.15 -25.01 11.59
C PRO A 354 -16.80 -26.50 11.77
N THR A 355 -17.08 -27.35 10.79
CA THR A 355 -16.67 -28.76 10.80
C THR A 355 -15.20 -28.98 10.46
N THR A 356 -14.54 -27.96 9.91
CA THR A 356 -13.10 -27.95 9.62
C THR A 356 -12.34 -27.44 10.85
N THR A 357 -11.13 -27.94 11.08
CA THR A 357 -10.28 -27.48 12.16
C THR A 357 -9.19 -26.52 11.65
N PRO A 358 -8.76 -25.53 12.47
CA PRO A 358 -7.60 -24.70 12.14
C PRO A 358 -6.36 -25.52 11.76
N ASP A 359 -6.10 -26.63 12.46
CA ASP A 359 -4.94 -27.47 12.19
C ASP A 359 -5.01 -28.15 10.84
N ALA A 360 -6.19 -28.57 10.37
CA ALA A 360 -6.36 -29.13 9.02
C ALA A 360 -6.05 -28.09 7.93
N ILE A 361 -6.44 -26.84 8.15
CA ILE A 361 -6.13 -25.72 7.25
C ILE A 361 -4.62 -25.46 7.25
N LEU A 362 -3.99 -25.37 8.42
CA LEU A 362 -2.55 -25.13 8.55
C LEU A 362 -1.71 -26.26 7.95
N GLN A 363 -2.15 -27.51 8.06
CA GLN A 363 -1.50 -28.64 7.37
C GLN A 363 -1.56 -28.48 5.85
N ALA A 364 -2.70 -28.02 5.32
CA ALA A 364 -2.82 -27.74 3.89
C ALA A 364 -1.91 -26.56 3.46
N VAL A 365 -1.84 -25.50 4.27
CA VAL A 365 -0.89 -24.39 4.07
C VAL A 365 0.55 -24.91 4.07
N ASP A 366 0.93 -25.76 5.02
CA ASP A 366 2.28 -26.34 5.10
C ASP A 366 2.63 -27.22 3.89
N THR A 367 1.63 -27.90 3.28
CA THR A 367 1.81 -28.62 2.02
C THR A 367 2.26 -27.71 0.87
N VAL A 368 1.82 -26.44 0.88
CA VAL A 368 2.23 -25.42 -0.09
C VAL A 368 3.60 -24.82 0.25
N MET A 369 3.83 -24.53 1.53
CA MET A 369 5.04 -23.82 1.98
C MET A 369 6.30 -24.72 1.95
N GLU A 370 6.16 -26.01 2.26
CA GLU A 370 7.31 -26.93 2.36
C GLU A 370 8.11 -27.08 1.07
N PRO A 371 7.51 -27.26 -0.11
CA PRO A 371 8.25 -27.28 -1.37
C PRO A 371 9.06 -26.01 -1.64
N LEU A 372 8.56 -24.84 -1.25
CA LEU A 372 9.24 -23.57 -1.43
C LEU A 372 10.48 -23.45 -0.53
N ARG A 373 10.46 -24.10 0.65
CA ARG A 373 11.59 -24.14 1.59
C ARG A 373 12.61 -25.24 1.21
N SER A 374 12.15 -26.37 0.70
CA SER A 374 13.00 -27.58 0.59
C SER A 374 13.81 -27.66 -0.70
N LYS A 375 13.40 -27.00 -1.76
CA LYS A 375 14.06 -27.04 -3.07
C LYS A 375 13.97 -25.71 -3.81
N PRO A 376 14.94 -25.40 -4.71
CA PRO A 376 14.83 -24.25 -5.58
C PRO A 376 13.56 -24.31 -6.44
N LEU A 377 12.99 -23.13 -6.67
CA LEU A 377 11.78 -22.97 -7.47
C LEU A 377 12.06 -23.29 -8.95
N ASP A 378 11.04 -23.81 -9.63
CA ASP A 378 11.07 -23.91 -11.09
C ASP A 378 11.19 -22.51 -11.73
N ALA A 379 12.11 -22.37 -12.67
CA ALA A 379 12.37 -21.12 -13.38
C ALA A 379 11.13 -20.59 -14.12
N GLU A 380 10.27 -21.46 -14.65
CA GLU A 380 9.04 -21.06 -15.33
C GLU A 380 8.03 -20.45 -14.33
N MET A 381 7.89 -21.05 -13.14
CA MET A 381 7.03 -20.50 -12.07
C MET A 381 7.52 -19.13 -11.61
N LEU A 382 8.83 -18.96 -11.44
CA LEU A 382 9.43 -17.67 -11.10
C LEU A 382 9.17 -16.63 -12.19
N ASN A 383 9.29 -17.00 -13.46
CA ASN A 383 9.02 -16.10 -14.57
C ASN A 383 7.54 -15.69 -14.63
N ARG A 384 6.60 -16.60 -14.39
CA ARG A 384 5.16 -16.26 -14.29
C ARG A 384 4.90 -15.26 -13.16
N ALA A 385 5.53 -15.43 -12.00
CA ALA A 385 5.40 -14.49 -10.89
C ALA A 385 5.92 -13.09 -11.24
N ARG A 386 7.04 -12.99 -11.97
CA ARG A 386 7.57 -11.71 -12.46
C ARG A 386 6.62 -11.02 -13.42
N VAL A 387 6.06 -11.76 -14.39
CA VAL A 387 5.10 -11.21 -15.37
C VAL A 387 3.86 -10.69 -14.65
N LYS A 388 3.34 -11.44 -13.69
CA LYS A 388 2.18 -11.06 -12.89
C LYS A 388 2.43 -9.82 -12.05
N LEU A 389 3.56 -9.78 -11.34
CA LEU A 389 3.96 -8.61 -10.57
C LEU A 389 4.13 -7.37 -11.45
N ARG A 390 4.75 -7.51 -12.63
CA ARG A 390 4.88 -6.43 -13.61
C ARG A 390 3.51 -5.90 -14.05
N SER A 391 2.57 -6.78 -14.38
CA SER A 391 1.20 -6.38 -14.73
C SER A 391 0.55 -5.60 -13.59
N ASN A 392 0.60 -6.13 -12.37
CA ASN A 392 0.02 -5.48 -11.19
C ASN A 392 0.68 -4.13 -10.90
N LEU A 393 1.99 -3.98 -11.12
CA LEU A 393 2.68 -2.71 -10.93
C LEU A 393 2.20 -1.66 -11.93
N TYR A 394 2.05 -2.02 -13.20
CA TYR A 394 1.51 -1.09 -14.21
C TYR A 394 0.04 -0.76 -13.98
N ASP A 395 -0.76 -1.73 -13.57
CA ASP A 395 -2.16 -1.51 -13.20
C ASP A 395 -2.25 -0.54 -12.01
N THR A 396 -1.39 -0.72 -11.00
CA THR A 396 -1.30 0.21 -9.86
C THR A 396 -0.93 1.62 -10.30
N MET A 397 0.10 1.80 -11.12
CA MET A 397 0.52 3.12 -11.60
C MET A 397 -0.59 3.85 -12.38
N ASN A 398 -1.44 3.11 -13.09
CA ASN A 398 -2.52 3.67 -13.89
C ASN A 398 -3.83 3.93 -13.10
N GLN A 399 -3.89 3.55 -11.83
CA GLN A 399 -5.10 3.74 -11.02
C GLN A 399 -5.39 5.23 -10.76
N PHE A 400 -6.68 5.57 -10.71
CA PHE A 400 -7.20 6.88 -10.34
C PHE A 400 -6.47 8.05 -11.02
N SER A 401 -6.36 8.03 -12.36
CA SER A 401 -5.85 9.18 -13.15
C SER A 401 -4.52 9.73 -12.62
N GLY A 402 -3.56 8.85 -12.38
CA GLY A 402 -2.20 9.20 -11.92
C GLY A 402 -1.98 9.14 -10.41
N PHE A 403 -3.01 8.92 -9.59
CA PHE A 403 -2.81 8.79 -8.15
C PHE A 403 -1.96 7.57 -7.80
N GLY A 404 -2.15 6.41 -8.43
CA GLY A 404 -1.33 5.23 -8.15
C GLY A 404 0.16 5.43 -8.40
N LEU A 405 0.53 6.19 -9.44
CA LEU A 405 1.91 6.59 -9.66
C LEU A 405 2.37 7.61 -8.61
N ALA A 406 1.52 8.59 -8.26
CA ALA A 406 1.84 9.58 -7.23
C ALA A 406 2.09 8.92 -5.86
N ASP A 407 1.33 7.87 -5.51
CA ASP A 407 1.47 7.09 -4.29
C ASP A 407 2.85 6.38 -4.21
N LEU A 408 3.26 5.71 -5.28
CA LEU A 408 4.60 5.09 -5.36
C LEU A 408 5.72 6.12 -5.27
N LEU A 409 5.63 7.21 -6.03
CA LEU A 409 6.62 8.28 -6.01
C LEU A 409 6.74 8.94 -4.64
N ALA A 410 5.60 9.16 -3.97
CA ALA A 410 5.55 9.72 -2.63
C ALA A 410 6.21 8.79 -1.60
N SER A 411 5.89 7.50 -1.64
CA SER A 411 6.48 6.50 -0.74
C SER A 411 8.00 6.43 -0.90
N PHE A 412 8.52 6.40 -2.12
CA PHE A 412 9.97 6.41 -2.36
C PHE A 412 10.63 7.75 -2.00
N ALA A 413 9.98 8.88 -2.24
CA ALA A 413 10.49 10.18 -1.81
C ALA A 413 10.52 10.30 -0.28
N LEU A 414 9.48 9.81 0.40
CA LEU A 414 9.32 9.96 1.84
C LEU A 414 10.23 9.04 2.64
N PHE A 415 10.37 7.78 2.20
CA PHE A 415 11.06 6.73 2.94
C PHE A 415 12.49 6.49 2.46
N ASP A 416 12.75 6.63 1.16
CA ASP A 416 14.06 6.33 0.56
C ASP A 416 14.81 7.58 0.10
N ASP A 417 14.14 8.74 0.09
CA ASP A 417 14.69 9.99 -0.47
C ASP A 417 15.08 9.86 -1.97
N ASP A 418 14.46 8.90 -2.67
CA ASP A 418 14.78 8.54 -4.07
C ASP A 418 13.52 8.08 -4.82
N PRO A 419 12.67 9.00 -5.31
CA PRO A 419 11.49 8.62 -6.08
C PRO A 419 11.81 7.97 -7.44
N ALA A 420 13.02 8.14 -7.98
CA ALA A 420 13.43 7.53 -9.23
C ALA A 420 13.55 5.99 -9.16
N ARG A 421 13.52 5.41 -7.95
CA ARG A 421 13.45 3.95 -7.73
C ARG A 421 12.30 3.29 -8.48
N VAL A 422 11.20 3.99 -8.72
CA VAL A 422 10.07 3.48 -9.50
C VAL A 422 10.51 2.94 -10.86
N THR A 423 11.49 3.56 -11.50
CA THR A 423 12.02 3.13 -12.80
C THR A 423 12.90 1.88 -12.74
N THR A 424 13.39 1.51 -11.56
CA THR A 424 14.31 0.38 -11.36
C THR A 424 13.67 -0.85 -10.74
N LEU A 425 12.38 -0.80 -10.40
CA LEU A 425 11.69 -1.88 -9.70
C LEU A 425 11.75 -3.19 -10.47
N GLU A 426 11.45 -3.20 -11.77
CA GLU A 426 11.52 -4.41 -12.59
C GLU A 426 12.92 -5.04 -12.57
N ALA A 427 13.97 -4.21 -12.65
CA ALA A 427 15.34 -4.70 -12.58
C ALA A 427 15.69 -5.32 -11.22
N GLN A 428 15.11 -4.82 -10.11
CA GLN A 428 15.30 -5.44 -8.80
C GLN A 428 14.64 -6.82 -8.73
N PHE A 429 13.40 -6.95 -9.21
CA PHE A 429 12.71 -8.25 -9.27
C PHE A 429 13.38 -9.23 -10.25
N ALA A 430 13.97 -8.73 -11.33
CA ALA A 430 14.72 -9.56 -12.28
C ALA A 430 15.96 -10.22 -11.67
N LYS A 431 16.58 -9.61 -10.64
CA LYS A 431 17.74 -10.17 -9.94
C LYS A 431 17.41 -11.33 -8.99
N VAL A 432 16.13 -11.53 -8.66
CA VAL A 432 15.71 -12.61 -7.76
C VAL A 432 15.88 -13.96 -8.44
N THR A 433 16.64 -14.86 -7.85
CA THR A 433 16.88 -16.23 -8.37
C THR A 433 16.01 -17.27 -7.66
N PRO A 434 15.86 -18.48 -8.22
CA PRO A 434 15.20 -19.60 -7.53
C PRO A 434 15.81 -19.93 -6.16
N GLU A 435 17.14 -19.83 -6.04
CA GLU A 435 17.85 -20.06 -4.77
C GLU A 435 17.55 -18.97 -3.74
N LEU A 436 17.43 -17.71 -4.18
CA LEU A 436 17.05 -16.61 -3.29
C LEU A 436 15.60 -16.78 -2.80
N ILE A 437 14.67 -17.21 -3.66
CA ILE A 437 13.29 -17.56 -3.26
C ILE A 437 13.33 -18.66 -2.19
N GLN A 438 14.07 -19.74 -2.41
CA GLN A 438 14.21 -20.83 -1.43
C GLN A 438 14.77 -20.34 -0.10
N LYS A 439 15.88 -19.60 -0.13
CA LYS A 439 16.53 -19.02 1.07
C LYS A 439 15.55 -18.12 1.84
N THR A 440 14.80 -17.28 1.12
CA THR A 440 13.81 -16.38 1.71
C THR A 440 12.67 -17.18 2.34
N ALA A 441 12.16 -18.21 1.66
CA ALA A 441 11.12 -19.08 2.21
C ALA A 441 11.61 -19.83 3.47
N GLN A 442 12.85 -20.32 3.47
CA GLN A 442 13.47 -20.97 4.64
C GLN A 442 13.53 -20.08 5.86
N GLU A 443 13.90 -18.81 5.68
CA GLU A 443 14.06 -17.88 6.80
C GLU A 443 12.72 -17.27 7.23
N TYR A 444 11.89 -16.83 6.30
CA TYR A 444 10.72 -16.01 6.62
C TYR A 444 9.40 -16.79 6.63
N LEU A 445 9.24 -17.86 5.83
CA LEU A 445 8.03 -18.68 5.81
C LEU A 445 8.14 -19.97 6.66
N ARG A 446 9.08 -20.02 7.61
CA ARG A 446 9.24 -21.13 8.56
C ARG A 446 8.09 -21.15 9.57
N PRO A 447 7.65 -22.33 10.03
CA PRO A 447 6.54 -22.42 11.01
C PRO A 447 6.80 -21.64 12.30
N THR A 448 8.06 -21.53 12.76
CA THR A 448 8.42 -20.76 13.95
C THR A 448 8.31 -19.25 13.80
N ASN A 449 8.23 -18.72 12.57
CA ASN A 449 7.96 -17.31 12.28
C ASN A 449 6.46 -17.03 12.08
N ARG A 450 5.61 -18.06 12.15
CA ARG A 450 4.18 -17.93 11.92
C ARG A 450 3.45 -17.45 13.17
N THR A 451 2.53 -16.50 12.99
CA THR A 451 1.47 -16.17 13.96
C THR A 451 0.14 -16.54 13.35
N VAL A 452 -0.71 -17.24 14.12
CA VAL A 452 -2.04 -17.69 13.72
C VAL A 452 -3.06 -16.98 14.58
N LEU A 453 -4.08 -16.42 13.97
CA LEU A 453 -5.23 -15.82 14.64
C LEU A 453 -6.50 -16.50 14.15
N VAL A 454 -7.34 -16.93 15.08
CA VAL A 454 -8.64 -17.53 14.78
C VAL A 454 -9.74 -16.66 15.39
N ASP A 455 -10.62 -16.14 14.56
CA ASP A 455 -11.88 -15.57 15.02
C ASP A 455 -12.93 -16.67 15.09
N GLN A 456 -13.53 -16.84 16.27
CA GLN A 456 -14.54 -17.87 16.51
C GLN A 456 -15.90 -17.26 16.88
N PRO A 457 -17.02 -17.82 16.34
CA PRO A 457 -18.33 -17.47 16.81
C PRO A 457 -18.41 -17.66 18.34
N LYS A 458 -18.95 -16.67 19.03
CA LYS A 458 -19.19 -16.81 20.46
C LYS A 458 -20.24 -17.92 20.67
N PRO A 459 -20.00 -18.91 21.54
CA PRO A 459 -21.00 -19.92 21.83
C PRO A 459 -22.32 -19.27 22.22
N VAL A 460 -23.39 -19.58 21.50
CA VAL A 460 -24.73 -19.16 21.88
C VAL A 460 -25.06 -19.86 23.20
N ALA A 461 -25.18 -19.10 24.29
CA ALA A 461 -25.66 -19.69 25.54
C ALA A 461 -27.00 -20.40 25.28
N PRO A 462 -27.19 -21.66 25.75
CA PRO A 462 -28.46 -22.32 25.53
C PRO A 462 -29.56 -21.41 26.10
N ALA A 463 -30.58 -21.15 25.27
CA ALA A 463 -31.74 -20.38 25.73
C ALA A 463 -32.23 -20.99 27.04
N ALA A 464 -32.28 -20.18 28.08
CA ALA A 464 -32.80 -20.62 29.36
C ALA A 464 -34.15 -21.28 29.11
N ALA A 465 -34.25 -22.59 29.35
CA ALA A 465 -35.51 -23.30 29.19
C ALA A 465 -36.56 -22.60 30.04
N ASP A 466 -37.54 -21.99 29.41
CA ASP A 466 -38.70 -21.41 30.04
C ASP A 466 -39.27 -22.47 30.96
N LYS A 467 -39.04 -22.34 32.27
CA LYS A 467 -39.73 -23.13 33.27
C LYS A 467 -41.17 -22.66 33.23
N LYS A 468 -42.03 -23.41 32.54
CA LYS A 468 -43.46 -23.34 32.68
C LYS A 468 -43.89 -23.85 34.05
#